data_991d3347ee7428fbdde72d664d745208
#
_entry.id   991d3347ee7428fbdde72d664d745208
#
_cell.length_a   1.000
_cell.length_b   1.000
_cell.length_c   1.000
_cell.angle_alpha   90.00
_cell.angle_beta   90.00
_cell.angle_gamma   90.00
#
_symmetry.space_group_name_H-M   'P 1'
#
loop_
_entity.id
_entity.type
_entity.pdbx_description
1 polymer ?
#
loop_
_entity_poly.entity_id
_entity_poly.type
_entity_poly.pdbx_seq_one_letter_code
_entity_poly.pdbx_strand_id
1 'polypeptide(L)'
;MDENKKRALAAALGQIERQFGKGAVMRMGDHERQAIPAISTGSLGLDIALGIGGLPKGRIVEIYGPESSGKTTLTLSVIAEAQKQGATCAFVDAEHALDPDYAGKLGVNVDDLLVSQPDTGEQALEITDMLVRSNAVDVIIVDSVAALVPKAEIEGEMGDSHVGLQARLMSQALRKITGNIKNANCLVIFINQIRMKIGVMFGNPETTTGGNALKFYASVRLDIRRTGAVKEGDEVVGSETRVKVVKNKVAPPFRQAEFQILYGKGIYRTGEIIDLGVQLGLIEKSGAWYSYQGSKIGQGKANAAKYLEENAEACAVLDKAIREQLLKNQPAPTKAELAAAEAAEAAEADLDY
;
A
#
# COMPACT_ATOMS: atom_id res chain seq x y z
N MET A 1 -40.67 14.65 -6.71
CA MET A 1 -40.72 14.43 -5.23
C MET A 1 -41.88 15.29 -4.73
N ASP A 2 -42.79 14.68 -3.94
CA ASP A 2 -43.95 15.36 -3.36
C ASP A 2 -43.51 16.53 -2.45
N GLU A 3 -44.22 17.66 -2.50
CA GLU A 3 -43.90 18.89 -1.80
C GLU A 3 -43.87 18.72 -0.28
N ASN A 4 -44.73 17.85 0.25
CA ASN A 4 -44.71 17.47 1.67
C ASN A 4 -43.44 16.71 2.08
N LYS A 5 -42.92 15.83 1.19
CA LYS A 5 -41.65 15.11 1.41
C LYS A 5 -40.45 16.05 1.37
N LYS A 6 -40.48 17.08 0.50
CA LYS A 6 -39.42 18.08 0.44
C LYS A 6 -39.34 18.90 1.73
N ARG A 7 -40.48 19.35 2.26
CA ARG A 7 -40.57 20.10 3.53
C ARG A 7 -40.12 19.25 4.71
N ALA A 8 -40.54 18.01 4.80
CA ALA A 8 -40.15 17.08 5.86
C ALA A 8 -38.62 16.82 5.82
N LEU A 9 -38.05 16.62 4.64
CA LEU A 9 -36.63 16.43 4.46
C LEU A 9 -35.82 17.69 4.85
N ALA A 10 -36.26 18.87 4.44
CA ALA A 10 -35.60 20.14 4.80
C ALA A 10 -35.62 20.38 6.33
N ALA A 11 -36.75 20.06 6.98
CA ALA A 11 -36.85 20.17 8.44
C ALA A 11 -35.91 19.19 9.15
N ALA A 12 -35.85 17.92 8.70
CA ALA A 12 -34.93 16.91 9.25
C ALA A 12 -33.46 17.31 9.08
N LEU A 13 -33.05 17.78 7.89
CA LEU A 13 -31.70 18.25 7.61
C LEU A 13 -31.33 19.45 8.51
N GLY A 14 -32.24 20.44 8.67
CA GLY A 14 -32.03 21.57 9.55
C GLY A 14 -31.93 21.19 11.05
N GLN A 15 -32.62 20.13 11.48
CA GLN A 15 -32.51 19.60 12.83
C GLN A 15 -31.16 18.87 13.04
N ILE A 16 -30.73 18.07 12.07
CA ILE A 16 -29.44 17.37 12.10
C ILE A 16 -28.29 18.39 12.12
N GLU A 17 -28.36 19.42 11.30
CA GLU A 17 -27.32 20.48 11.26
C GLU A 17 -27.20 21.22 12.59
N ARG A 18 -28.33 21.50 13.27
CA ARG A 18 -28.33 22.12 14.59
C ARG A 18 -27.77 21.22 15.68
N GLN A 19 -28.02 19.92 15.60
CA GLN A 19 -27.62 18.96 16.64
C GLN A 19 -26.17 18.46 16.44
N PHE A 20 -25.74 18.24 15.20
CA PHE A 20 -24.46 17.58 14.86
C PHE A 20 -23.47 18.47 14.10
N GLY A 21 -23.86 19.72 13.79
CA GLY A 21 -23.03 20.67 13.06
C GLY A 21 -23.23 20.65 11.54
N LYS A 22 -22.75 21.72 10.89
CA LYS A 22 -22.79 21.84 9.42
C LYS A 22 -21.99 20.71 8.76
N GLY A 23 -22.57 20.07 7.74
CA GLY A 23 -21.90 19.00 7.01
C GLY A 23 -22.12 17.61 7.59
N ALA A 24 -22.89 17.46 8.70
CA ALA A 24 -23.27 16.14 9.24
C ALA A 24 -24.03 15.29 8.22
N VAL A 25 -24.82 15.93 7.36
CA VAL A 25 -25.47 15.31 6.18
C VAL A 25 -25.23 16.21 4.98
N MET A 26 -24.77 15.64 3.88
CA MET A 26 -24.53 16.35 2.64
C MET A 26 -25.02 15.55 1.45
N ARG A 27 -25.35 16.24 0.36
CA ARG A 27 -25.66 15.56 -0.89
C ARG A 27 -24.39 15.21 -1.63
N MET A 28 -24.29 14.01 -2.16
CA MET A 28 -23.10 13.52 -2.85
C MET A 28 -22.78 14.33 -4.10
N GLY A 29 -23.77 14.96 -4.74
CA GLY A 29 -23.58 15.85 -5.91
C GLY A 29 -23.09 17.25 -5.59
N ASP A 30 -23.18 17.69 -4.33
CA ASP A 30 -22.77 19.03 -3.90
C ASP A 30 -21.28 19.08 -3.50
N HIS A 31 -20.63 17.91 -3.44
CA HIS A 31 -19.19 17.81 -3.20
C HIS A 31 -18.42 17.71 -4.52
N GLU A 32 -17.56 18.67 -4.80
CA GLU A 32 -16.43 18.43 -5.67
C GLU A 32 -15.69 17.19 -5.15
N ARG A 33 -15.45 16.22 -6.04
CA ARG A 33 -14.64 15.02 -5.68
C ARG A 33 -13.24 15.52 -5.30
N GLN A 34 -13.02 15.74 -4.01
CA GLN A 34 -11.68 16.03 -3.54
C GLN A 34 -10.80 14.83 -3.89
N ALA A 35 -9.72 15.07 -4.63
CA ALA A 35 -8.72 14.07 -4.91
C ALA A 35 -8.19 13.55 -3.57
N ILE A 36 -8.19 12.23 -3.39
CA ILE A 36 -7.63 11.61 -2.19
C ILE A 36 -6.11 11.78 -2.26
N PRO A 37 -5.49 12.44 -1.27
CA PRO A 37 -4.04 12.57 -1.25
C PRO A 37 -3.39 11.17 -1.20
N ALA A 38 -2.37 10.97 -2.03
CA ALA A 38 -1.68 9.69 -2.13
C ALA A 38 -0.17 9.86 -1.94
N ILE A 39 0.47 8.81 -1.43
CA ILE A 39 1.92 8.70 -1.30
C ILE A 39 2.39 7.65 -2.30
N SER A 40 3.35 8.02 -3.15
CA SER A 40 3.95 7.09 -4.11
C SER A 40 4.56 5.87 -3.41
N THR A 41 4.45 4.73 -4.04
CA THR A 41 5.08 3.49 -3.59
C THR A 41 6.55 3.38 -3.99
N GLY A 42 7.01 4.27 -4.88
CA GLY A 42 8.30 4.17 -5.53
C GLY A 42 8.25 3.36 -6.84
N SER A 43 7.26 2.50 -7.02
CA SER A 43 6.97 1.81 -8.29
C SER A 43 5.92 2.61 -9.07
N LEU A 44 6.27 3.03 -10.28
CA LEU A 44 5.35 3.78 -11.15
C LEU A 44 4.18 2.89 -11.58
N GLY A 45 4.45 1.63 -11.92
CA GLY A 45 3.41 0.67 -12.30
C GLY A 45 2.41 0.40 -11.18
N LEU A 46 2.88 0.26 -9.93
CA LEU A 46 2.02 0.06 -8.76
C LEU A 46 1.20 1.32 -8.44
N ASP A 47 1.80 2.50 -8.53
CA ASP A 47 1.08 3.76 -8.33
C ASP A 47 -0.08 3.93 -9.33
N ILE A 48 0.13 3.50 -10.58
CA ILE A 48 -0.91 3.48 -11.61
C ILE A 48 -1.97 2.41 -11.31
N ALA A 49 -1.54 1.20 -10.90
CA ALA A 49 -2.46 0.11 -10.56
C ALA A 49 -3.36 0.47 -9.37
N LEU A 50 -2.89 1.29 -8.43
CA LEU A 50 -3.66 1.81 -7.31
C LEU A 50 -4.72 2.83 -7.72
N GLY A 51 -4.61 3.43 -8.89
CA GLY A 51 -5.65 4.27 -9.50
C GLY A 51 -5.68 5.72 -9.05
N ILE A 52 -4.99 6.08 -7.99
CA ILE A 52 -4.89 7.44 -7.44
C ILE A 52 -3.46 7.96 -7.39
N GLY A 53 -2.52 7.23 -7.99
CA GLY A 53 -1.10 7.62 -8.07
C GLY A 53 -0.26 7.24 -6.87
N GLY A 54 -0.76 6.36 -6.00
CA GLY A 54 -0.06 5.87 -4.81
C GLY A 54 -1.00 5.32 -3.75
N LEU A 55 -0.50 5.15 -2.52
CA LEU A 55 -1.27 4.70 -1.37
C LEU A 55 -2.05 5.85 -0.73
N PRO A 56 -3.34 5.65 -0.37
CA PRO A 56 -4.21 6.71 0.12
C PRO A 56 -3.84 7.18 1.52
N LYS A 57 -3.65 8.49 1.72
CA LYS A 57 -3.55 9.09 3.06
C LYS A 57 -4.89 8.99 3.80
N GLY A 58 -4.83 8.96 5.12
CA GLY A 58 -6.03 8.83 5.97
C GLY A 58 -6.68 7.45 5.92
N ARG A 59 -5.93 6.41 5.54
CA ARG A 59 -6.42 5.04 5.36
C ARG A 59 -5.46 4.00 5.93
N ILE A 60 -6.02 2.82 6.21
CA ILE A 60 -5.26 1.62 6.53
C ILE A 60 -4.99 0.85 5.26
N VAL A 61 -3.75 0.40 5.10
CA VAL A 61 -3.28 -0.47 4.01
C VAL A 61 -2.69 -1.73 4.60
N GLU A 62 -2.98 -2.88 4.01
CA GLU A 62 -2.31 -4.14 4.32
C GLU A 62 -1.44 -4.56 3.13
N ILE A 63 -0.18 -4.88 3.41
CA ILE A 63 0.74 -5.49 2.45
C ILE A 63 1.12 -6.86 2.96
N TYR A 64 0.78 -7.90 2.22
CA TYR A 64 1.03 -9.28 2.65
C TYR A 64 1.65 -10.12 1.53
N GLY A 65 2.35 -11.15 1.92
CA GLY A 65 3.01 -12.06 1.00
C GLY A 65 3.94 -13.03 1.74
N PRO A 66 4.55 -13.97 1.00
CA PRO A 66 5.55 -14.88 1.54
C PRO A 66 6.75 -14.13 2.14
N GLU A 67 7.55 -14.83 2.92
CA GLU A 67 8.84 -14.32 3.35
C GLU A 67 9.72 -14.00 2.15
N SER A 68 10.58 -12.99 2.27
CA SER A 68 11.49 -12.53 1.22
C SER A 68 10.81 -12.11 -0.10
N SER A 69 9.51 -11.77 -0.07
CA SER A 69 8.77 -11.27 -1.24
C SER A 69 8.98 -9.79 -1.53
N GLY A 70 9.64 -9.04 -0.65
CA GLY A 70 9.91 -7.60 -0.81
C GLY A 70 8.96 -6.67 -0.06
N LYS A 71 8.19 -7.17 0.93
CA LYS A 71 7.26 -6.36 1.73
C LYS A 71 7.94 -5.17 2.40
N THR A 72 8.99 -5.43 3.17
CA THR A 72 9.75 -4.38 3.88
C THR A 72 10.44 -3.43 2.91
N THR A 73 10.99 -3.95 1.80
CA THR A 73 11.57 -3.11 0.74
C THR A 73 10.54 -2.14 0.14
N LEU A 74 9.33 -2.62 -0.15
CA LEU A 74 8.26 -1.78 -0.67
C LEU A 74 7.86 -0.70 0.34
N THR A 75 7.71 -1.03 1.62
CA THR A 75 7.34 -0.06 2.66
C THR A 75 8.44 0.96 2.93
N LEU A 76 9.71 0.57 2.91
CA LEU A 76 10.84 1.51 2.99
C LEU A 76 10.88 2.45 1.78
N SER A 77 10.53 1.96 0.59
CA SER A 77 10.37 2.82 -0.59
C SER A 77 9.26 3.85 -0.41
N VAL A 78 8.11 3.46 0.18
CA VAL A 78 7.02 4.38 0.53
C VAL A 78 7.50 5.47 1.50
N ILE A 79 8.27 5.10 2.53
CA ILE A 79 8.86 6.05 3.48
C ILE A 79 9.77 7.04 2.73
N ALA A 80 10.67 6.54 1.88
CA ALA A 80 11.59 7.38 1.12
C ALA A 80 10.83 8.39 0.23
N GLU A 81 9.78 7.94 -0.46
CA GLU A 81 8.95 8.82 -1.30
C GLU A 81 8.15 9.83 -0.45
N ALA A 82 7.66 9.45 0.72
CA ALA A 82 6.98 10.34 1.65
C ALA A 82 7.93 11.41 2.20
N GLN A 83 9.12 11.03 2.64
CA GLN A 83 10.12 11.96 3.17
C GLN A 83 10.58 12.99 2.12
N LYS A 84 10.67 12.62 0.83
CA LYS A 84 10.94 13.57 -0.27
C LYS A 84 9.89 14.69 -0.36
N GLN A 85 8.68 14.44 0.13
CA GLN A 85 7.59 15.41 0.19
C GLN A 85 7.52 16.14 1.54
N GLY A 86 8.50 15.97 2.41
CA GLY A 86 8.56 16.57 3.74
C GLY A 86 7.67 15.88 4.79
N ALA A 87 7.23 14.65 4.52
CA ALA A 87 6.38 13.91 5.45
C ALA A 87 7.17 13.33 6.63
N THR A 88 6.56 13.34 7.81
CA THR A 88 7.09 12.66 9.00
C THR A 88 6.65 11.20 8.99
N CYS A 89 7.63 10.29 9.12
CA CYS A 89 7.42 8.87 9.03
C CYS A 89 7.84 8.15 10.32
N ALA A 90 7.10 7.10 10.67
CA ALA A 90 7.41 6.22 11.79
C ALA A 90 7.40 4.75 11.37
N PHE A 91 8.26 3.97 11.97
CA PHE A 91 8.38 2.52 11.76
C PHE A 91 8.28 1.80 13.10
N VAL A 92 7.22 1.04 13.29
CA VAL A 92 6.99 0.19 14.45
C VAL A 92 7.51 -1.21 14.12
N ASP A 93 8.73 -1.48 14.55
CA ASP A 93 9.50 -2.69 14.25
C ASP A 93 9.26 -3.77 15.31
N ALA A 94 8.16 -4.49 15.19
CA ALA A 94 7.82 -5.58 16.10
C ALA A 94 8.63 -6.87 15.84
N GLU A 95 9.28 -6.99 14.69
CA GLU A 95 10.19 -8.10 14.37
C GLU A 95 11.63 -7.84 14.83
N HIS A 96 11.98 -6.61 15.23
CA HIS A 96 13.33 -6.18 15.58
C HIS A 96 14.37 -6.46 14.47
N ALA A 97 13.95 -6.27 13.23
CA ALA A 97 14.71 -6.67 12.04
C ALA A 97 15.03 -5.50 11.07
N LEU A 98 14.67 -4.27 11.43
CA LEU A 98 14.96 -3.10 10.61
C LEU A 98 16.47 -2.85 10.57
N ASP A 99 17.03 -2.88 9.36
CA ASP A 99 18.41 -2.53 9.08
C ASP A 99 18.51 -1.07 8.59
N PRO A 100 19.13 -0.17 9.39
CA PRO A 100 19.27 1.24 9.02
C PRO A 100 20.13 1.46 7.78
N ASP A 101 21.16 0.64 7.57
CA ASP A 101 22.04 0.76 6.40
C ASP A 101 21.29 0.38 5.13
N TYR A 102 20.47 -0.67 5.21
CA TYR A 102 19.61 -1.05 4.11
C TYR A 102 18.56 0.02 3.82
N ALA A 103 17.88 0.55 4.84
CA ALA A 103 16.92 1.63 4.69
C ALA A 103 17.54 2.87 4.03
N GLY A 104 18.73 3.26 4.46
CA GLY A 104 19.50 4.37 3.87
C GLY A 104 19.82 4.15 2.39
N LYS A 105 20.21 2.93 1.99
CA LYS A 105 20.46 2.56 0.59
C LYS A 105 19.21 2.67 -0.29
N LEU A 106 18.04 2.46 0.30
CA LEU A 106 16.75 2.63 -0.39
C LEU A 106 16.28 4.09 -0.48
N GLY A 107 17.06 5.04 0.06
CA GLY A 107 16.76 6.47 0.03
C GLY A 107 15.99 6.99 1.23
N VAL A 108 15.84 6.20 2.29
CA VAL A 108 15.26 6.65 3.55
C VAL A 108 16.26 7.56 4.27
N ASN A 109 15.81 8.75 4.69
CA ASN A 109 16.54 9.54 5.66
C ASN A 109 16.35 8.91 7.04
N VAL A 110 17.35 8.14 7.48
CA VAL A 110 17.29 7.38 8.72
C VAL A 110 17.33 8.27 9.98
N ASP A 111 17.96 9.45 9.86
CA ASP A 111 18.06 10.40 10.97
C ASP A 111 16.70 11.02 11.33
N ASP A 112 15.80 11.13 10.36
CA ASP A 112 14.45 11.69 10.53
C ASP A 112 13.38 10.60 10.70
N LEU A 113 13.74 9.32 10.59
CA LEU A 113 12.78 8.22 10.76
C LEU A 113 12.58 7.90 12.23
N LEU A 114 11.34 8.01 12.71
CA LEU A 114 10.96 7.57 14.05
C LEU A 114 10.88 6.04 14.07
N VAL A 115 11.63 5.39 14.96
CA VAL A 115 11.63 3.92 15.10
C VAL A 115 11.20 3.54 16.51
N SER A 116 10.28 2.59 16.62
CA SER A 116 9.85 1.99 17.88
C SER A 116 9.99 0.48 17.78
N GLN A 117 10.53 -0.14 18.83
CA GLN A 117 10.70 -1.60 18.95
C GLN A 117 9.94 -2.11 20.17
N PRO A 118 8.61 -2.32 20.04
CA PRO A 118 7.76 -2.73 21.16
C PRO A 118 7.97 -4.19 21.53
N ASP A 119 7.80 -4.51 22.83
CA ASP A 119 7.91 -5.87 23.36
C ASP A 119 6.61 -6.67 23.22
N THR A 120 5.46 -6.02 23.12
CA THR A 120 4.14 -6.65 23.04
C THR A 120 3.27 -6.06 21.93
N GLY A 121 2.29 -6.83 21.45
CA GLY A 121 1.31 -6.36 20.49
C GLY A 121 0.50 -5.16 20.99
N GLU A 122 0.11 -5.17 22.28
CA GLU A 122 -0.59 -4.05 22.92
C GLU A 122 0.24 -2.77 22.85
N GLN A 123 1.53 -2.84 23.21
CA GLN A 123 2.44 -1.70 23.17
C GLN A 123 2.61 -1.16 21.76
N ALA A 124 2.79 -2.04 20.76
CA ALA A 124 2.92 -1.65 19.36
C ALA A 124 1.70 -0.89 18.86
N LEU A 125 0.50 -1.39 19.14
CA LEU A 125 -0.74 -0.80 18.69
C LEU A 125 -1.11 0.47 19.45
N GLU A 126 -0.75 0.57 20.73
CA GLU A 126 -0.92 1.78 21.52
C GLU A 126 0.01 2.89 21.06
N ILE A 127 1.28 2.59 20.81
CA ILE A 127 2.24 3.55 20.22
C ILE A 127 1.71 4.05 18.87
N THR A 128 1.22 3.14 18.02
CA THR A 128 0.62 3.50 16.72
C THR A 128 -0.57 4.45 16.90
N ASP A 129 -1.49 4.16 17.83
CA ASP A 129 -2.63 5.04 18.12
C ASP A 129 -2.19 6.43 18.63
N MET A 130 -1.19 6.48 19.51
CA MET A 130 -0.65 7.74 20.02
C MET A 130 -0.01 8.58 18.91
N LEU A 131 0.77 7.96 18.02
CA LEU A 131 1.38 8.63 16.88
C LEU A 131 0.32 9.18 15.92
N VAL A 132 -0.72 8.40 15.62
CA VAL A 132 -1.84 8.85 14.78
C VAL A 132 -2.55 10.05 15.43
N ARG A 133 -2.88 9.97 16.72
CA ARG A 133 -3.60 11.05 17.45
C ARG A 133 -2.77 12.32 17.61
N SER A 134 -1.47 12.25 17.50
CA SER A 134 -0.62 13.44 17.54
C SER A 134 -0.85 14.39 16.37
N ASN A 135 -1.42 13.91 15.25
CA ASN A 135 -1.57 14.62 13.97
C ASN A 135 -0.22 15.13 13.39
N ALA A 136 0.90 14.63 13.87
CA ALA A 136 2.24 15.05 13.45
C ALA A 136 2.94 14.01 12.57
N VAL A 137 2.37 12.82 12.42
CA VAL A 137 2.94 11.72 11.63
C VAL A 137 2.07 11.43 10.42
N ASP A 138 2.68 11.43 9.24
CA ASP A 138 2.00 11.24 7.96
C ASP A 138 1.93 9.77 7.54
N VAL A 139 2.96 8.99 7.89
CA VAL A 139 3.10 7.56 7.52
C VAL A 139 3.57 6.77 8.71
N ILE A 140 2.88 5.67 9.00
CA ILE A 140 3.29 4.70 10.03
C ILE A 140 3.32 3.31 9.38
N ILE A 141 4.44 2.62 9.52
CA ILE A 141 4.59 1.22 9.13
C ILE A 141 4.57 0.37 10.41
N VAL A 142 3.83 -0.72 10.41
CA VAL A 142 3.85 -1.74 11.47
C VAL A 142 4.35 -3.05 10.86
N ASP A 143 5.55 -3.46 11.21
CA ASP A 143 6.22 -4.67 10.69
C ASP A 143 6.51 -5.66 11.83
N SER A 144 5.85 -6.77 11.91
CA SER A 144 4.69 -7.23 11.16
C SER A 144 3.56 -7.63 12.10
N VAL A 145 2.34 -7.78 11.56
CA VAL A 145 1.19 -8.28 12.36
C VAL A 145 1.48 -9.63 13.01
N ALA A 146 2.24 -10.49 12.34
CA ALA A 146 2.62 -11.81 12.87
C ALA A 146 3.43 -11.73 14.17
N ALA A 147 4.19 -10.64 14.36
CA ALA A 147 5.01 -10.39 15.55
C ALA A 147 4.27 -9.66 16.67
N LEU A 148 3.02 -9.26 16.47
CA LEU A 148 2.19 -8.61 17.50
C LEU A 148 1.66 -9.65 18.48
N VAL A 149 2.54 -10.15 19.36
CA VAL A 149 2.19 -11.13 20.37
C VAL A 149 1.49 -10.45 21.55
N PRO A 150 0.30 -10.91 21.94
CA PRO A 150 -0.38 -10.40 23.13
C PRO A 150 0.44 -10.60 24.40
N LYS A 151 0.42 -9.59 25.29
CA LYS A 151 1.14 -9.63 26.56
C LYS A 151 0.82 -10.88 27.38
N ALA A 152 -0.47 -11.26 27.45
CA ALA A 152 -0.90 -12.46 28.17
C ALA A 152 -0.32 -13.75 27.61
N GLU A 153 0.01 -13.81 26.33
CA GLU A 153 0.68 -14.94 25.69
C GLU A 153 2.16 -14.99 26.05
N ILE A 154 2.81 -13.81 26.15
CA ILE A 154 4.22 -13.71 26.56
C ILE A 154 4.41 -14.09 28.04
N GLU A 155 3.47 -13.71 28.90
CA GLU A 155 3.51 -13.96 30.35
C GLU A 155 2.98 -15.35 30.73
N GLY A 156 2.35 -16.08 29.80
CA GLY A 156 1.85 -17.44 29.99
C GLY A 156 2.95 -18.50 30.02
N GLU A 157 2.61 -19.70 30.46
CA GLU A 157 3.54 -20.83 30.48
C GLU A 157 3.62 -21.49 29.09
N MET A 158 4.75 -22.13 28.79
CA MET A 158 4.93 -22.90 27.56
C MET A 158 3.89 -24.04 27.48
N GLY A 159 3.04 -23.98 26.46
CA GLY A 159 1.96 -24.93 26.22
C GLY A 159 0.56 -24.42 26.55
N ASP A 160 0.43 -23.24 27.15
CA ASP A 160 -0.86 -22.60 27.36
C ASP A 160 -1.56 -22.30 26.04
N SER A 161 -2.88 -22.49 26.03
CA SER A 161 -3.69 -22.21 24.85
C SER A 161 -4.21 -20.77 24.87
N HIS A 162 -3.69 -19.94 23.98
CA HIS A 162 -4.08 -18.53 23.84
C HIS A 162 -4.87 -18.26 22.54
N VAL A 163 -5.79 -19.17 22.19
CA VAL A 163 -6.55 -19.13 20.96
C VAL A 163 -7.30 -17.79 20.79
N GLY A 164 -7.04 -17.11 19.67
CA GLY A 164 -7.74 -15.92 19.27
C GLY A 164 -7.39 -14.61 20.00
N LEU A 165 -6.43 -14.60 20.92
CA LEU A 165 -6.03 -13.36 21.63
C LEU A 165 -5.50 -12.30 20.66
N GLN A 166 -4.63 -12.67 19.72
CA GLN A 166 -4.10 -11.75 18.72
C GLN A 166 -5.22 -11.17 17.83
N ALA A 167 -6.18 -12.00 17.39
CA ALA A 167 -7.31 -11.54 16.59
C ALA A 167 -8.21 -10.57 17.36
N ARG A 168 -8.44 -10.80 18.65
CA ARG A 168 -9.19 -9.88 19.53
C ARG A 168 -8.45 -8.56 19.71
N LEU A 169 -7.14 -8.60 19.95
CA LEU A 169 -6.29 -7.42 20.08
C LEU A 169 -6.33 -6.57 18.80
N MET A 170 -6.13 -7.18 17.63
CA MET A 170 -6.22 -6.51 16.34
C MET A 170 -7.60 -5.89 16.12
N SER A 171 -8.67 -6.63 16.42
CA SER A 171 -10.04 -6.15 16.25
C SER A 171 -10.34 -4.92 17.11
N GLN A 172 -9.89 -4.94 18.37
CA GLN A 172 -10.06 -3.82 19.31
C GLN A 172 -9.25 -2.60 18.87
N ALA A 173 -7.98 -2.79 18.53
CA ALA A 173 -7.08 -1.72 18.12
C ALA A 173 -7.55 -1.05 16.82
N LEU A 174 -7.86 -1.83 15.79
CA LEU A 174 -8.31 -1.29 14.50
C LEU A 174 -9.61 -0.50 14.62
N ARG A 175 -10.53 -0.93 15.48
CA ARG A 175 -11.77 -0.19 15.77
C ARG A 175 -11.48 1.17 16.37
N LYS A 176 -10.50 1.26 17.27
CA LYS A 176 -10.08 2.50 17.93
C LYS A 176 -9.31 3.42 16.97
N ILE A 177 -8.34 2.88 16.24
CA ILE A 177 -7.41 3.64 15.41
C ILE A 177 -8.08 4.18 14.13
N THR A 178 -9.00 3.44 13.53
CA THR A 178 -9.59 3.79 12.21
C THR A 178 -10.23 5.18 12.19
N GLY A 179 -10.94 5.57 13.25
CA GLY A 179 -11.54 6.90 13.35
C GLY A 179 -10.48 8.01 13.40
N ASN A 180 -9.39 7.77 14.13
CA ASN A 180 -8.31 8.73 14.31
C ASN A 180 -7.47 8.90 13.02
N ILE A 181 -7.22 7.81 12.29
CA ILE A 181 -6.45 7.81 11.03
C ILE A 181 -7.05 8.76 10.00
N LYS A 182 -8.37 8.74 9.83
CA LYS A 182 -9.07 9.61 8.87
C LYS A 182 -8.88 11.09 9.25
N ASN A 183 -9.04 11.41 10.52
CA ASN A 183 -8.94 12.79 11.03
C ASN A 183 -7.50 13.32 10.95
N ALA A 184 -6.52 12.47 11.26
CA ALA A 184 -5.09 12.79 11.19
C ALA A 184 -4.54 12.81 9.75
N ASN A 185 -5.31 12.37 8.75
CA ASN A 185 -4.84 12.20 7.38
C ASN A 185 -3.54 11.35 7.29
N CYS A 186 -3.36 10.42 8.23
CA CYS A 186 -2.20 9.55 8.34
C CYS A 186 -2.40 8.27 7.52
N LEU A 187 -1.37 7.83 6.81
CA LEU A 187 -1.33 6.51 6.17
C LEU A 187 -0.74 5.50 7.14
N VAL A 188 -1.49 4.45 7.48
CA VAL A 188 -0.97 3.35 8.31
C VAL A 188 -0.90 2.08 7.49
N ILE A 189 0.29 1.51 7.37
CA ILE A 189 0.56 0.27 6.62
C ILE A 189 0.89 -0.84 7.61
N PHE A 190 0.11 -1.91 7.55
CA PHE A 190 0.41 -3.16 8.25
C PHE A 190 1.06 -4.14 7.28
N ILE A 191 2.24 -4.59 7.62
CA ILE A 191 2.90 -5.72 6.93
C ILE A 191 2.38 -7.01 7.55
N ASN A 192 2.00 -7.99 6.72
CA ASN A 192 1.47 -9.25 7.20
C ASN A 192 2.13 -10.45 6.49
N GLN A 193 2.09 -11.59 7.16
CA GLN A 193 2.61 -12.84 6.66
C GLN A 193 1.45 -13.76 6.24
N ILE A 194 1.73 -14.64 5.28
CA ILE A 194 0.80 -15.68 4.87
C ILE A 194 0.99 -16.91 5.77
N ARG A 195 -0.12 -17.52 6.11
CA ARG A 195 -0.19 -18.83 6.78
C ARG A 195 -1.06 -19.75 5.94
N MET A 196 -0.82 -21.04 6.05
CA MET A 196 -1.62 -22.06 5.38
C MET A 196 -2.62 -22.64 6.38
N LYS A 197 -3.91 -22.61 6.03
CA LYS A 197 -4.96 -23.27 6.80
C LYS A 197 -4.83 -24.78 6.59
N ILE A 198 -4.81 -25.53 7.69
CA ILE A 198 -4.77 -27.00 7.69
C ILE A 198 -6.17 -27.52 7.36
N GLY A 199 -6.27 -28.53 6.49
CA GLY A 199 -7.53 -29.22 6.19
C GLY A 199 -8.39 -28.59 5.09
N VAL A 200 -7.94 -27.53 4.43
CA VAL A 200 -8.64 -26.98 3.26
C VAL A 200 -8.36 -27.84 2.04
N MET A 201 -9.33 -28.64 1.62
CA MET A 201 -9.22 -29.51 0.42
C MET A 201 -9.61 -28.78 -0.88
N PHE A 202 -10.44 -27.74 -0.80
CA PHE A 202 -10.91 -26.96 -1.93
C PHE A 202 -10.79 -25.47 -1.63
N GLY A 203 -10.48 -24.65 -2.65
CA GLY A 203 -10.31 -23.21 -2.51
C GLY A 203 -8.88 -22.79 -2.16
N ASN A 204 -8.69 -21.55 -1.72
CA ASN A 204 -7.37 -21.01 -1.38
C ASN A 204 -7.06 -21.27 0.11
N PRO A 205 -6.05 -22.10 0.44
CA PRO A 205 -5.67 -22.36 1.82
C PRO A 205 -4.91 -21.19 2.47
N GLU A 206 -4.49 -20.20 1.71
CA GLU A 206 -3.70 -19.08 2.23
C GLU A 206 -4.57 -18.12 3.05
N THR A 207 -4.08 -17.73 4.20
CA THR A 207 -4.68 -16.69 5.06
C THR A 207 -3.59 -15.82 5.66
N THR A 208 -3.97 -14.62 6.12
CA THR A 208 -3.05 -13.73 6.83
C THR A 208 -3.19 -13.90 8.34
N THR A 209 -2.15 -13.53 9.11
CA THR A 209 -2.17 -13.56 10.57
C THR A 209 -3.00 -12.43 11.18
N GLY A 210 -3.38 -12.55 12.46
CA GLY A 210 -4.09 -11.50 13.19
C GLY A 210 -5.62 -11.49 13.00
N GLY A 211 -6.18 -12.57 12.43
CA GLY A 211 -7.62 -12.72 12.21
C GLY A 211 -8.14 -11.89 11.04
N ASN A 212 -9.46 -11.70 10.99
CA ASN A 212 -10.11 -11.07 9.83
C ASN A 212 -10.28 -9.56 9.94
N ALA A 213 -10.08 -8.96 11.12
CA ALA A 213 -10.35 -7.53 11.33
C ALA A 213 -9.60 -6.64 10.34
N LEU A 214 -8.30 -6.91 10.10
CA LEU A 214 -7.50 -6.11 9.18
C LEU A 214 -8.01 -6.19 7.74
N LYS A 215 -8.52 -7.35 7.31
CA LYS A 215 -9.12 -7.51 5.98
C LYS A 215 -10.33 -6.58 5.78
N PHE A 216 -11.13 -6.35 6.83
CA PHE A 216 -12.28 -5.45 6.77
C PHE A 216 -11.90 -3.98 6.88
N TYR A 217 -11.00 -3.63 7.81
CA TYR A 217 -10.59 -2.25 8.06
C TYR A 217 -9.66 -1.67 7.00
N ALA A 218 -8.83 -2.48 6.36
CA ALA A 218 -7.96 -2.03 5.28
C ALA A 218 -8.78 -1.50 4.10
N SER A 219 -8.41 -0.32 3.61
CA SER A 219 -8.98 0.28 2.39
C SER A 219 -8.28 -0.24 1.14
N VAL A 220 -7.04 -0.65 1.25
CA VAL A 220 -6.22 -1.25 0.19
C VAL A 220 -5.52 -2.47 0.76
N ARG A 221 -5.51 -3.57 0.01
CA ARG A 221 -4.75 -4.78 0.33
C ARG A 221 -3.91 -5.17 -0.88
N LEU A 222 -2.64 -5.39 -0.64
CA LEU A 222 -1.64 -5.74 -1.65
C LEU A 222 -1.05 -7.11 -1.38
N ASP A 223 -1.18 -8.01 -2.35
CA ASP A 223 -0.50 -9.32 -2.37
C ASP A 223 0.79 -9.17 -3.17
N ILE A 224 1.94 -9.27 -2.49
CA ILE A 224 3.26 -9.16 -3.10
C ILE A 224 3.93 -10.53 -3.20
N ARG A 225 4.41 -10.87 -4.41
CA ARG A 225 5.04 -12.15 -4.73
C ARG A 225 6.31 -11.95 -5.53
N ARG A 226 7.35 -12.69 -5.16
CA ARG A 226 8.50 -12.86 -6.04
C ARG A 226 8.15 -13.85 -7.13
N THR A 227 8.36 -13.45 -8.40
CA THR A 227 8.03 -14.26 -9.58
C THR A 227 9.26 -14.82 -10.30
N GLY A 228 10.43 -14.21 -10.07
CA GLY A 228 11.67 -14.63 -10.69
C GLY A 228 12.90 -13.98 -10.09
N ALA A 229 14.05 -14.25 -10.67
CA ALA A 229 15.32 -13.64 -10.32
C ALA A 229 15.81 -12.75 -11.47
N VAL A 230 16.29 -11.55 -11.13
CA VAL A 230 17.01 -10.67 -12.07
C VAL A 230 18.47 -11.07 -12.04
N LYS A 231 19.03 -11.36 -13.21
CA LYS A 231 20.42 -11.78 -13.36
C LYS A 231 21.19 -10.79 -14.22
N GLU A 232 22.45 -10.57 -13.85
CA GLU A 232 23.45 -9.87 -14.63
C GLU A 232 24.60 -10.84 -14.87
N GLY A 233 24.68 -11.39 -16.10
CA GLY A 233 25.50 -12.57 -16.37
C GLY A 233 25.00 -13.79 -15.57
N ASP A 234 25.88 -14.37 -14.78
CA ASP A 234 25.58 -15.52 -13.90
C ASP A 234 25.15 -15.12 -12.49
N GLU A 235 25.27 -13.85 -12.13
CA GLU A 235 24.99 -13.34 -10.81
C GLU A 235 23.51 -12.91 -10.68
N VAL A 236 22.87 -13.27 -9.54
CA VAL A 236 21.53 -12.81 -9.19
C VAL A 236 21.63 -11.45 -8.50
N VAL A 237 21.21 -10.40 -9.19
CA VAL A 237 21.30 -9.01 -8.70
C VAL A 237 19.99 -8.47 -8.16
N GLY A 238 18.90 -9.23 -8.27
CA GLY A 238 17.60 -8.77 -7.81
C GLY A 238 16.50 -9.81 -7.98
N SER A 239 15.27 -9.38 -7.82
CA SER A 239 14.07 -10.20 -8.00
C SER A 239 13.04 -9.52 -8.90
N GLU A 240 12.40 -10.31 -9.75
CA GLU A 240 11.14 -9.94 -10.38
C GLU A 240 10.04 -10.05 -9.33
N THR A 241 9.24 -9.01 -9.22
CA THR A 241 8.22 -8.91 -8.19
C THR A 241 6.89 -8.52 -8.82
N ARG A 242 5.83 -9.21 -8.42
CA ARG A 242 4.45 -8.88 -8.79
C ARG A 242 3.67 -8.48 -7.56
N VAL A 243 2.95 -7.36 -7.66
CA VAL A 243 2.02 -6.88 -6.65
C VAL A 243 0.62 -6.86 -7.24
N LYS A 244 -0.31 -7.58 -6.63
CA LYS A 244 -1.73 -7.58 -6.98
C LYS A 244 -2.51 -6.73 -5.98
N VAL A 245 -3.32 -5.81 -6.47
CA VAL A 245 -4.24 -5.00 -5.68
C VAL A 245 -5.50 -5.81 -5.46
N VAL A 246 -5.58 -6.58 -4.37
CA VAL A 246 -6.69 -7.51 -4.12
C VAL A 246 -7.91 -6.84 -3.52
N LYS A 247 -7.74 -5.69 -2.86
CA LYS A 247 -8.81 -4.83 -2.36
C LYS A 247 -8.45 -3.38 -2.57
N ASN A 248 -9.42 -2.59 -3.03
CA ASN A 248 -9.23 -1.15 -3.19
C ASN A 248 -10.58 -0.43 -3.04
N LYS A 249 -10.71 0.41 -1.99
CA LYS A 249 -11.90 1.22 -1.74
C LYS A 249 -11.83 2.64 -2.35
N VAL A 250 -10.69 2.99 -2.96
CA VAL A 250 -10.46 4.34 -3.52
C VAL A 250 -10.42 4.37 -5.04
N ALA A 251 -10.26 3.21 -5.67
CA ALA A 251 -10.28 3.01 -7.12
C ALA A 251 -10.66 1.57 -7.45
N PRO A 252 -10.91 1.20 -8.72
CA PRO A 252 -11.18 -0.19 -9.10
C PRO A 252 -10.04 -1.13 -8.69
N PRO A 253 -10.36 -2.25 -7.99
CA PRO A 253 -9.37 -3.23 -7.54
C PRO A 253 -8.92 -4.18 -8.67
N PHE A 254 -8.10 -5.19 -8.32
CA PHE A 254 -7.63 -6.34 -9.12
C PHE A 254 -6.64 -6.03 -10.23
N ARG A 255 -6.11 -4.82 -10.27
CA ARG A 255 -4.96 -4.51 -11.10
C ARG A 255 -3.70 -5.08 -10.46
N GLN A 256 -2.71 -5.31 -11.30
CA GLN A 256 -1.40 -5.78 -10.86
C GLN A 256 -0.31 -4.92 -11.49
N ALA A 257 0.81 -4.87 -10.80
CA ALA A 257 2.05 -4.28 -11.28
C ALA A 257 3.16 -5.30 -11.17
N GLU A 258 4.06 -5.30 -12.15
CA GLU A 258 5.28 -6.10 -12.14
C GLU A 258 6.46 -5.15 -12.26
N PHE A 259 7.43 -5.32 -11.39
CA PHE A 259 8.63 -4.52 -11.34
C PHE A 259 9.81 -5.29 -10.75
N GLN A 260 11.00 -4.75 -10.91
CA GLN A 260 12.21 -5.35 -10.39
C GLN A 260 12.61 -4.68 -9.06
N ILE A 261 13.03 -5.51 -8.12
CA ILE A 261 13.71 -5.06 -6.90
C ILE A 261 15.18 -5.47 -7.04
N LEU A 262 16.07 -4.49 -7.13
CA LEU A 262 17.51 -4.71 -7.19
C LEU A 262 18.11 -4.70 -5.78
N TYR A 263 18.95 -5.67 -5.47
CA TYR A 263 19.56 -5.80 -4.16
C TYR A 263 20.45 -4.59 -3.84
N GLY A 264 20.23 -3.99 -2.68
CA GLY A 264 20.93 -2.78 -2.24
C GLY A 264 20.56 -1.48 -2.97
N LYS A 265 19.62 -1.53 -3.94
CA LYS A 265 19.12 -0.34 -4.67
C LYS A 265 17.62 -0.14 -4.55
N GLY A 266 16.85 -1.22 -4.24
CA GLY A 266 15.42 -1.17 -4.12
C GLY A 266 14.67 -1.28 -5.46
N ILE A 267 13.52 -0.63 -5.55
CA ILE A 267 12.65 -0.69 -6.74
C ILE A 267 13.33 -0.02 -7.94
N TYR A 268 13.42 -0.75 -9.05
CA TYR A 268 14.05 -0.28 -10.29
C TYR A 268 13.10 0.59 -11.10
N ARG A 269 12.79 1.78 -10.57
CA ARG A 269 11.82 2.73 -11.13
C ARG A 269 12.20 3.21 -12.54
N THR A 270 13.48 3.50 -12.81
CA THR A 270 13.92 3.93 -14.14
C THR A 270 13.66 2.87 -15.20
N GLY A 271 13.80 1.59 -14.84
CA GLY A 271 13.41 0.49 -15.70
C GLY A 271 11.92 0.45 -16.03
N GLU A 272 11.04 0.75 -15.06
CA GLU A 272 9.60 0.85 -15.29
C GLU A 272 9.26 2.03 -16.21
N ILE A 273 9.92 3.19 -16.02
CA ILE A 273 9.72 4.38 -16.88
C ILE A 273 10.09 4.07 -18.33
N ILE A 274 11.17 3.32 -18.58
CA ILE A 274 11.55 2.89 -19.92
C ILE A 274 10.46 1.99 -20.52
N ASP A 275 10.01 0.96 -19.80
CA ASP A 275 9.01 0.02 -20.31
C ASP A 275 7.68 0.71 -20.61
N LEU A 276 7.16 1.49 -19.67
CA LEU A 276 5.91 2.23 -19.85
C LEU A 276 6.04 3.34 -20.89
N GLY A 277 7.20 4.01 -20.95
CA GLY A 277 7.50 5.03 -21.96
C GLY A 277 7.50 4.46 -23.38
N VAL A 278 8.03 3.27 -23.57
CA VAL A 278 7.97 2.55 -24.86
C VAL A 278 6.53 2.15 -25.18
N GLN A 279 5.81 1.60 -24.22
CA GLN A 279 4.41 1.19 -24.41
C GLN A 279 3.51 2.36 -24.82
N LEU A 280 3.76 3.56 -24.29
CA LEU A 280 2.99 4.77 -24.59
C LEU A 280 3.53 5.57 -25.80
N GLY A 281 4.62 5.11 -26.44
CA GLY A 281 5.25 5.80 -27.56
C GLY A 281 5.99 7.10 -27.17
N LEU A 282 6.25 7.32 -25.87
CA LEU A 282 7.05 8.44 -25.36
C LEU A 282 8.55 8.18 -25.55
N ILE A 283 8.95 6.92 -25.56
CA ILE A 283 10.29 6.44 -25.85
C ILE A 283 10.19 5.53 -27.07
N GLU A 284 11.02 5.79 -28.07
CA GLU A 284 11.11 4.98 -29.27
C GLU A 284 12.09 3.83 -29.04
N LYS A 285 11.70 2.61 -29.46
CA LYS A 285 12.57 1.44 -29.45
C LYS A 285 12.76 0.93 -30.86
N SER A 286 13.99 0.93 -31.34
CA SER A 286 14.37 0.36 -32.65
C SER A 286 15.48 -0.69 -32.46
N GLY A 287 15.10 -1.96 -32.56
CA GLY A 287 15.99 -3.07 -32.22
C GLY A 287 16.47 -2.99 -30.78
N ALA A 288 17.77 -2.91 -30.56
CA ALA A 288 18.36 -2.77 -29.24
C ALA A 288 18.47 -1.30 -28.76
N TRP A 289 18.18 -0.32 -29.61
CA TRP A 289 18.33 1.11 -29.31
C TRP A 289 17.07 1.73 -28.79
N TYR A 290 17.23 2.56 -27.77
CA TYR A 290 16.19 3.41 -27.19
C TYR A 290 16.48 4.87 -27.53
N SER A 291 15.44 5.65 -27.90
CA SER A 291 15.54 7.05 -28.24
C SER A 291 14.46 7.86 -27.53
N TYR A 292 14.80 9.04 -27.09
CA TYR A 292 13.89 9.98 -26.46
C TYR A 292 14.08 11.37 -27.09
N GLN A 293 12.99 11.99 -27.57
CA GLN A 293 13.02 13.28 -28.27
C GLN A 293 14.01 13.31 -29.45
N GLY A 294 14.07 12.21 -30.23
CA GLY A 294 14.95 12.09 -31.38
C GLY A 294 16.42 11.77 -31.07
N SER A 295 16.82 11.75 -29.78
CA SER A 295 18.19 11.45 -29.36
C SER A 295 18.27 10.02 -28.81
N LYS A 296 19.34 9.28 -29.18
CA LYS A 296 19.64 7.96 -28.64
C LYS A 296 20.02 8.09 -27.16
N ILE A 297 19.28 7.36 -26.30
CA ILE A 297 19.52 7.36 -24.83
C ILE A 297 20.23 6.11 -24.33
N GLY A 298 20.31 5.05 -25.13
CA GLY A 298 21.06 3.85 -24.77
C GLY A 298 20.81 2.67 -25.69
N GLN A 299 21.81 1.80 -25.76
CA GLN A 299 21.67 0.48 -26.35
C GLN A 299 21.38 -0.53 -25.26
N GLY A 300 20.21 -1.16 -25.28
CA GLY A 300 19.67 -2.00 -24.21
C GLY A 300 18.99 -1.18 -23.10
N LYS A 301 18.04 -1.84 -22.40
CA LYS A 301 17.22 -1.23 -21.35
C LYS A 301 18.06 -0.66 -20.19
N ALA A 302 19.12 -1.38 -19.78
CA ALA A 302 19.96 -0.96 -18.68
C ALA A 302 20.66 0.38 -18.97
N ASN A 303 21.19 0.57 -20.19
CA ASN A 303 21.82 1.84 -20.57
C ASN A 303 20.81 2.99 -20.69
N ALA A 304 19.61 2.70 -21.21
CA ALA A 304 18.53 3.70 -21.28
C ALA A 304 18.06 4.11 -19.88
N ALA A 305 17.95 3.16 -18.95
CA ALA A 305 17.62 3.46 -17.55
C ALA A 305 18.72 4.26 -16.86
N LYS A 306 19.98 3.93 -17.10
CA LYS A 306 21.14 4.69 -16.60
C LYS A 306 21.12 6.16 -17.09
N TYR A 307 20.76 6.38 -18.36
CA TYR A 307 20.56 7.74 -18.87
C TYR A 307 19.53 8.52 -18.06
N LEU A 308 18.41 7.88 -17.66
CA LEU A 308 17.39 8.53 -16.83
C LEU A 308 17.85 8.77 -15.39
N GLU A 309 18.72 7.91 -14.85
CA GLU A 309 19.36 8.12 -13.54
C GLU A 309 20.29 9.35 -13.54
N GLU A 310 21.02 9.55 -14.65
CA GLU A 310 21.92 10.68 -14.84
C GLU A 310 21.20 11.97 -15.28
N ASN A 311 19.97 11.87 -15.79
CA ASN A 311 19.16 12.99 -16.31
C ASN A 311 17.83 13.09 -15.56
N ALA A 312 17.87 13.60 -14.32
CA ALA A 312 16.71 13.69 -13.43
C ALA A 312 15.53 14.49 -14.03
N GLU A 313 15.81 15.52 -14.83
CA GLU A 313 14.77 16.32 -15.50
C GLU A 313 13.99 15.49 -16.54
N ALA A 314 14.69 14.76 -17.40
CA ALA A 314 14.06 13.88 -18.39
C ALA A 314 13.26 12.76 -17.70
N CYS A 315 13.79 12.21 -16.62
CA CYS A 315 13.11 11.21 -15.79
C CYS A 315 11.81 11.76 -15.21
N ALA A 316 11.82 12.96 -14.62
CA ALA A 316 10.64 13.61 -14.04
C ALA A 316 9.58 13.95 -15.08
N VAL A 317 9.97 14.44 -16.27
CA VAL A 317 9.07 14.75 -17.37
C VAL A 317 8.37 13.49 -17.87
N LEU A 318 9.11 12.39 -18.09
CA LEU A 318 8.56 11.11 -18.51
C LEU A 318 7.63 10.52 -17.45
N ASP A 319 8.02 10.49 -16.18
CA ASP A 319 7.19 10.02 -15.07
C ASP A 319 5.85 10.77 -15.04
N LYS A 320 5.88 12.09 -15.11
CA LYS A 320 4.69 12.94 -15.13
C LYS A 320 3.80 12.62 -16.33
N ALA A 321 4.37 12.54 -17.53
CA ALA A 321 3.62 12.27 -18.76
C ALA A 321 2.96 10.88 -18.71
N ILE A 322 3.66 9.85 -18.22
CA ILE A 322 3.13 8.50 -18.05
C ILE A 322 1.97 8.50 -17.04
N ARG A 323 2.14 9.14 -15.89
CA ARG A 323 1.08 9.27 -14.87
C ARG A 323 -0.16 9.98 -15.43
N GLU A 324 0.02 11.07 -16.12
CA GLU A 324 -1.09 11.82 -16.71
C GLU A 324 -1.88 11.00 -17.74
N GLN A 325 -1.20 10.25 -18.59
CA GLN A 325 -1.86 9.41 -19.57
C GLN A 325 -2.58 8.21 -18.95
N LEU A 326 -1.93 7.49 -18.05
CA LEU A 326 -2.45 6.23 -17.51
C LEU A 326 -3.43 6.43 -16.36
N LEU A 327 -3.31 7.47 -15.54
CA LEU A 327 -4.27 7.76 -14.47
C LEU A 327 -5.57 8.41 -15.01
N LYS A 328 -5.49 9.25 -16.02
CA LYS A 328 -6.69 9.87 -16.65
C LYS A 328 -7.50 8.87 -17.49
N ASN A 329 -6.84 7.93 -18.15
CA ASN A 329 -7.45 7.01 -19.09
C ASN A 329 -7.68 5.60 -18.51
N GLN A 330 -7.87 5.48 -17.19
CA GLN A 330 -8.10 4.18 -16.59
C GLN A 330 -9.44 3.60 -17.06
N PRO A 331 -9.46 2.46 -17.79
CA PRO A 331 -10.69 1.80 -18.15
C PRO A 331 -11.40 1.32 -16.87
N ALA A 332 -12.74 1.38 -16.89
CA ALA A 332 -13.52 0.74 -15.86
C ALA A 332 -13.14 -0.76 -15.76
N PRO A 333 -13.17 -1.37 -14.57
CA PRO A 333 -12.87 -2.78 -14.43
C PRO A 333 -13.81 -3.60 -15.32
N THR A 334 -13.26 -4.60 -15.97
CA THR A 334 -14.05 -5.52 -16.80
C THR A 334 -14.98 -6.34 -15.93
N LYS A 335 -16.09 -6.84 -16.53
CA LYS A 335 -17.02 -7.74 -15.82
C LYS A 335 -16.29 -8.99 -15.28
N ALA A 336 -15.23 -9.46 -15.95
CA ALA A 336 -14.43 -10.59 -15.49
C ALA A 336 -13.58 -10.25 -14.26
N GLU A 337 -13.04 -9.04 -14.17
CA GLU A 337 -12.29 -8.55 -13.01
C GLU A 337 -13.23 -8.33 -11.82
N LEU A 338 -14.43 -7.80 -12.04
CA LEU A 338 -15.44 -7.65 -11.01
C LEU A 338 -15.94 -9.01 -10.48
N ALA A 339 -16.23 -9.97 -11.37
CA ALA A 339 -16.64 -11.31 -10.99
C ALA A 339 -15.54 -12.09 -10.25
N ALA A 340 -14.28 -11.93 -10.65
CA ALA A 340 -13.14 -12.49 -9.93
C ALA A 340 -12.96 -11.87 -8.54
N ALA A 341 -13.41 -10.63 -8.38
CA ALA A 341 -13.45 -9.89 -7.15
C ALA A 341 -14.46 -10.44 -6.16
N GLU A 342 -15.70 -10.50 -6.63
CA GLU A 342 -16.83 -11.03 -5.87
C GLU A 342 -16.56 -12.47 -5.46
N ALA A 343 -15.98 -13.28 -6.35
CA ALA A 343 -15.60 -14.65 -6.05
C ALA A 343 -14.46 -14.74 -5.00
N ALA A 344 -13.51 -13.83 -5.01
CA ALA A 344 -12.43 -13.78 -4.01
C ALA A 344 -12.96 -13.30 -2.65
N GLU A 345 -13.87 -12.34 -2.63
CA GLU A 345 -14.51 -11.82 -1.41
C GLU A 345 -15.49 -12.85 -0.82
N ALA A 346 -16.24 -13.57 -1.66
CA ALA A 346 -17.11 -14.66 -1.24
C ALA A 346 -16.31 -15.86 -0.70
N ALA A 347 -15.20 -16.24 -1.33
CA ALA A 347 -14.32 -17.29 -0.85
C ALA A 347 -13.61 -16.92 0.48
N GLU A 348 -13.40 -15.63 0.75
CA GLU A 348 -12.90 -15.15 2.06
C GLU A 348 -14.03 -15.15 3.11
N ALA A 349 -15.29 -14.91 2.75
CA ALA A 349 -16.44 -14.88 3.66
C ALA A 349 -16.91 -16.27 4.06
N ASP A 350 -16.92 -17.24 3.14
CA ASP A 350 -17.32 -18.65 3.42
C ASP A 350 -16.33 -19.41 4.32
N LEU A 351 -15.17 -18.83 4.62
CA LEU A 351 -14.15 -19.42 5.49
C LEU A 351 -14.29 -18.99 6.97
N ASP A 352 -15.33 -18.22 7.31
CA ASP A 352 -15.56 -17.67 8.65
C ASP A 352 -16.63 -18.46 9.48
N TYR A 353 -17.08 -19.63 8.98
CA TYR A 353 -17.99 -20.55 9.71
C TYR A 353 -17.30 -21.84 10.11
#